data_7333ba87c57103242b9a1887c8b9d38a
#
_entry.id   7333ba87c57103242b9a1887c8b9d38a
#
_cell.length_a   1.000
_cell.length_b   1.000
_cell.length_c   1.000
_cell.angle_alpha   90.00
_cell.angle_beta   90.00
_cell.angle_gamma   90.00
#
_symmetry.space_group_name_H-M   'P 1'
#
loop_
_entity.id
_entity.type
_entity.pdbx_description
1 polymer ?
#
loop_
_entity_poly.entity_id
_entity_poly.type
_entity_poly.pdbx_seq_one_letter_code
_entity_poly.pdbx_strand_id
1 'polypeptide(L)'
;SGTKLWYYSFDTSELYDPAVKPEYRNLAEYRDDYLYTMRRFLKGDDNMLSGVLYEMRHIPANMGRIHYLSNYYGFTLMDMVSYDHKHNEANGEGNRDGNDYNCSWNCGEEGPSRRKKVLALREKQLQNAFCMLLLTQSTPLIFMGDEFGNSQQGNNNPYCQDNKITWLNWQDSVKNAELLASWKRMIAFRKSHPILHPQAELKILDTLSCGYPDLSYHGQNAWRPQTESYNRH
;
A
#
# COMPACT_ATOMS: atom_id res chain seq x y z
N SER A 1 2.54 29.43 -3.58
CA SER A 1 1.20 28.89 -3.36
C SER A 1 1.26 27.73 -2.38
N GLY A 2 0.39 27.67 -1.38
CA GLY A 2 0.26 26.54 -0.45
C GLY A 2 -0.54 25.35 -1.01
N THR A 3 -0.95 25.40 -2.28
CA THR A 3 -1.71 24.33 -2.92
C THR A 3 -0.84 23.09 -3.09
N LYS A 4 -1.32 21.94 -2.62
CA LYS A 4 -0.67 20.64 -2.86
C LYS A 4 -1.13 20.06 -4.17
N LEU A 5 -0.19 19.58 -4.97
CA LEU A 5 -0.43 18.98 -6.28
C LEU A 5 0.08 17.54 -6.28
N TRP A 6 -0.74 16.63 -6.79
CA TRP A 6 -0.40 15.21 -6.95
C TRP A 6 -0.44 14.86 -8.43
N TYR A 7 0.63 14.25 -8.91
CA TYR A 7 0.71 13.80 -10.29
C TYR A 7 1.67 12.63 -10.41
N TYR A 8 1.59 11.91 -11.52
CA TYR A 8 2.42 10.74 -11.78
C TYR A 8 3.92 11.03 -11.65
N SER A 9 4.37 12.13 -12.24
CA SER A 9 5.75 12.61 -12.14
C SER A 9 5.81 14.11 -12.43
N PHE A 10 6.76 14.80 -11.79
CA PHE A 10 7.06 16.21 -12.05
C PHE A 10 8.51 16.37 -12.46
N ASP A 11 8.77 17.16 -13.49
CA ASP A 11 10.12 17.68 -13.74
C ASP A 11 10.38 18.87 -12.82
N THR A 12 11.07 18.60 -11.71
CA THR A 12 11.38 19.64 -10.72
C THR A 12 12.48 20.59 -11.16
N SER A 13 13.25 20.24 -12.19
CA SER A 13 14.28 21.14 -12.76
C SER A 13 13.65 22.32 -13.50
N GLU A 14 12.46 22.13 -14.06
CA GLU A 14 11.69 23.20 -14.70
C GLU A 14 10.82 24.00 -13.72
N LEU A 15 10.42 23.38 -12.60
CA LEU A 15 9.47 23.98 -11.66
C LEU A 15 10.15 24.79 -10.55
N TYR A 16 11.39 24.49 -10.23
CA TYR A 16 12.14 25.15 -9.18
C TYR A 16 13.48 25.65 -9.69
N ASP A 17 13.81 26.89 -9.38
CA ASP A 17 15.17 27.40 -9.56
C ASP A 17 16.13 26.57 -8.72
N PRO A 18 17.16 25.93 -9.30
CA PRO A 18 18.12 25.13 -8.55
C PRO A 18 18.84 25.89 -7.44
N ALA A 19 18.92 27.23 -7.54
CA ALA A 19 19.53 28.08 -6.53
C ALA A 19 18.60 28.33 -5.32
N VAL A 20 17.29 28.06 -5.44
CA VAL A 20 16.29 28.29 -4.40
C VAL A 20 15.80 26.94 -3.87
N LYS A 21 16.20 26.57 -2.65
CA LYS A 21 15.53 25.45 -1.96
C LYS A 21 14.09 25.84 -1.67
N PRO A 22 13.08 25.11 -2.20
CA PRO A 22 11.69 25.42 -1.88
C PRO A 22 11.46 25.25 -0.38
N GLU A 23 10.88 26.25 0.26
CA GLU A 23 10.47 26.18 1.67
C GLU A 23 9.39 25.11 1.91
N TYR A 24 8.63 24.79 0.88
CA TYR A 24 7.51 23.84 0.94
C TYR A 24 7.62 22.77 -0.13
N ARG A 25 7.44 21.53 0.26
CA ARG A 25 7.17 20.42 -0.65
C ARG A 25 5.66 20.36 -0.90
N ASN A 26 5.18 21.10 -1.88
CA ASN A 26 3.78 21.09 -2.27
C ASN A 26 3.46 20.11 -3.41
N LEU A 27 4.47 19.47 -3.99
CA LEU A 27 4.34 18.46 -5.01
C LEU A 27 4.49 17.07 -4.42
N ALA A 28 3.74 16.09 -4.93
CA ALA A 28 3.90 14.69 -4.56
C ALA A 28 3.69 13.78 -5.77
N GLU A 29 4.57 12.78 -5.92
CA GLU A 29 4.37 11.70 -6.88
C GLU A 29 3.25 10.79 -6.41
N TYR A 30 2.37 10.42 -7.34
CA TYR A 30 1.27 9.48 -7.17
C TYR A 30 1.41 8.38 -8.20
N ARG A 31 2.11 7.28 -7.84
CA ARG A 31 2.52 6.22 -8.75
C ARG A 31 2.20 4.84 -8.18
N ASP A 32 1.97 3.89 -9.08
CA ASP A 32 1.62 2.50 -8.73
C ASP A 32 2.80 1.62 -8.30
N ASP A 33 4.06 2.12 -8.36
CA ASP A 33 5.25 1.30 -8.08
C ASP A 33 5.18 0.64 -6.70
N TYR A 34 4.79 1.42 -5.67
CA TYR A 34 4.60 0.91 -4.32
C TYR A 34 3.51 -0.16 -4.27
N LEU A 35 2.35 0.09 -4.89
CA LEU A 35 1.21 -0.82 -4.93
C LEU A 35 1.63 -2.18 -5.51
N TYR A 36 2.23 -2.19 -6.70
CA TYR A 36 2.61 -3.43 -7.36
C TYR A 36 3.69 -4.19 -6.60
N THR A 37 4.71 -3.49 -6.12
CA THR A 37 5.81 -4.09 -5.36
C THR A 37 5.30 -4.75 -4.08
N MET A 38 4.50 -4.04 -3.28
CA MET A 38 4.01 -4.55 -2.01
C MET A 38 2.98 -5.66 -2.17
N ARG A 39 2.06 -5.56 -3.16
CA ARG A 39 1.10 -6.62 -3.45
C ARG A 39 1.78 -7.91 -3.89
N ARG A 40 2.80 -7.82 -4.74
CA ARG A 40 3.60 -8.97 -5.16
C ARG A 40 4.34 -9.60 -4.01
N PHE A 41 4.90 -8.80 -3.11
CA PHE A 41 5.55 -9.30 -1.89
C PHE A 41 4.53 -9.99 -0.95
N LEU A 42 3.37 -9.38 -0.72
CA LEU A 42 2.31 -9.96 0.11
C LEU A 42 1.74 -11.27 -0.45
N LYS A 43 1.66 -11.36 -1.77
CA LYS A 43 1.24 -12.57 -2.48
C LYS A 43 2.29 -13.69 -2.40
N GLY A 44 3.57 -13.33 -2.15
CA GLY A 44 4.67 -14.26 -2.04
C GLY A 44 5.48 -14.44 -3.33
N ASP A 45 5.52 -13.47 -4.23
CA ASP A 45 6.38 -13.52 -5.41
C ASP A 45 7.87 -13.48 -4.99
N ASP A 46 8.70 -14.22 -5.73
CA ASP A 46 10.14 -14.29 -5.49
C ASP A 46 10.85 -12.95 -5.73
N ASN A 47 11.99 -12.79 -5.08
CA ASN A 47 12.95 -11.70 -5.30
C ASN A 47 12.39 -10.28 -5.05
N MET A 48 11.40 -10.14 -4.19
CA MET A 48 10.74 -8.84 -3.94
C MET A 48 11.46 -7.97 -2.89
N LEU A 49 12.36 -8.54 -2.08
CA LEU A 49 12.92 -7.84 -0.92
C LEU A 49 13.61 -6.51 -1.25
N SER A 50 14.44 -6.48 -2.29
CA SER A 50 15.15 -5.26 -2.68
C SER A 50 14.20 -4.14 -3.12
N GLY A 51 13.15 -4.51 -3.86
CA GLY A 51 12.09 -3.58 -4.26
C GLY A 51 11.31 -3.05 -3.05
N VAL A 52 10.93 -3.93 -2.13
CA VAL A 52 10.26 -3.54 -0.88
C VAL A 52 11.08 -2.56 -0.07
N LEU A 53 12.37 -2.84 0.14
CA LEU A 53 13.27 -1.96 0.88
C LEU A 53 13.43 -0.60 0.20
N TYR A 54 13.53 -0.58 -1.13
CA TYR A 54 13.59 0.65 -1.90
C TYR A 54 12.30 1.46 -1.71
N GLU A 55 11.14 0.87 -1.98
CA GLU A 55 9.85 1.54 -1.92
C GLU A 55 9.51 2.05 -0.51
N MET A 56 9.89 1.33 0.53
CA MET A 56 9.60 1.75 1.90
C MET A 56 10.36 3.01 2.34
N ARG A 57 11.58 3.23 1.84
CA ARG A 57 12.46 4.30 2.30
C ARG A 57 12.64 5.45 1.32
N HIS A 58 12.44 5.21 0.02
CA HIS A 58 12.75 6.19 -1.01
C HIS A 58 11.87 7.43 -0.94
N ILE A 59 12.52 8.58 -0.82
CA ILE A 59 11.87 9.90 -0.80
C ILE A 59 12.56 10.76 -1.85
N PRO A 60 11.86 11.20 -2.90
CA PRO A 60 12.40 12.13 -3.89
C PRO A 60 12.90 13.42 -3.26
N ALA A 61 14.01 13.98 -3.78
CA ALA A 61 14.69 15.11 -3.15
C ALA A 61 13.83 16.37 -3.00
N ASN A 62 12.98 16.69 -3.98
CA ASN A 62 12.28 17.96 -4.09
C ASN A 62 10.74 17.84 -4.03
N MET A 63 10.22 16.65 -3.79
CA MET A 63 8.77 16.42 -3.73
C MET A 63 8.44 15.34 -2.71
N GLY A 64 7.17 15.24 -2.33
CA GLY A 64 6.66 14.12 -1.57
C GLY A 64 6.43 12.90 -2.45
N ARG A 65 6.12 11.77 -1.82
CA ARG A 65 5.65 10.56 -2.47
C ARG A 65 4.44 10.02 -1.73
N ILE A 66 3.44 9.60 -2.48
CA ILE A 66 2.22 9.03 -1.92
C ILE A 66 2.25 7.53 -2.15
N HIS A 67 2.14 6.77 -1.08
CA HIS A 67 2.07 5.32 -1.10
C HIS A 67 0.65 4.85 -0.83
N TYR A 68 0.19 3.90 -1.62
CA TYR A 68 -1.12 3.25 -1.47
C TYR A 68 -1.04 1.79 -1.91
N LEU A 69 -1.97 0.99 -1.41
CA LEU A 69 -2.15 -0.40 -1.81
C LEU A 69 -3.45 -0.63 -2.55
N SER A 70 -4.32 0.37 -2.56
CA SER A 70 -5.59 0.46 -3.27
C SER A 70 -5.92 1.92 -3.52
N ASN A 71 -6.70 2.19 -4.54
CA ASN A 71 -7.16 3.53 -4.89
C ASN A 71 -8.52 3.45 -5.61
N TYR A 72 -8.94 4.51 -6.30
CA TYR A 72 -10.22 4.57 -6.99
C TYR A 72 -10.31 3.67 -8.24
N TYR A 73 -9.21 3.08 -8.69
CA TYR A 73 -9.18 2.05 -9.73
C TYR A 73 -8.42 0.81 -9.23
N GLY A 74 -8.68 -0.33 -9.82
CA GLY A 74 -8.13 -1.59 -9.35
C GLY A 74 -8.92 -2.19 -8.18
N PHE A 75 -8.38 -3.22 -7.57
CA PHE A 75 -9.00 -3.89 -6.43
C PHE A 75 -8.87 -3.07 -5.14
N THR A 76 -9.94 -3.09 -4.31
CA THR A 76 -9.86 -2.70 -2.90
C THR A 76 -8.90 -3.64 -2.15
N LEU A 77 -8.52 -3.32 -0.91
CA LEU A 77 -7.69 -4.25 -0.12
C LEU A 77 -8.42 -5.56 0.17
N MET A 78 -9.73 -5.53 0.38
CA MET A 78 -10.52 -6.75 0.57
C MET A 78 -10.57 -7.59 -0.70
N ASP A 79 -10.72 -6.96 -1.86
CA ASP A 79 -10.74 -7.67 -3.13
C ASP A 79 -9.35 -8.24 -3.49
N MET A 80 -8.27 -7.54 -3.14
CA MET A 80 -6.90 -8.01 -3.30
C MET A 80 -6.64 -9.36 -2.60
N VAL A 81 -7.29 -9.63 -1.47
CA VAL A 81 -7.15 -10.88 -0.72
C VAL A 81 -8.28 -11.87 -0.97
N SER A 82 -9.20 -11.54 -1.87
CA SER A 82 -10.41 -12.33 -2.11
C SER A 82 -10.59 -12.80 -3.56
N TYR A 83 -9.87 -12.19 -4.50
CA TYR A 83 -10.04 -12.46 -5.93
C TYR A 83 -8.70 -12.58 -6.63
N ASP A 84 -8.53 -13.65 -7.42
CA ASP A 84 -7.41 -13.77 -8.35
C ASP A 84 -7.74 -13.13 -9.70
N HIS A 85 -9.01 -13.10 -10.05
CA HIS A 85 -9.50 -12.58 -11.33
C HIS A 85 -10.44 -11.40 -11.14
N LYS A 86 -10.47 -10.50 -12.13
CA LYS A 86 -11.45 -9.41 -12.16
C LYS A 86 -12.85 -9.95 -12.49
N HIS A 87 -13.86 -9.29 -11.92
CA HIS A 87 -15.27 -9.60 -12.14
C HIS A 87 -16.02 -8.31 -12.53
N ASN A 88 -15.77 -7.86 -13.77
CA ASN A 88 -16.30 -6.60 -14.31
C ASN A 88 -17.55 -6.82 -15.19
N GLU A 89 -18.18 -7.98 -15.13
CA GLU A 89 -19.34 -8.33 -15.96
C GLU A 89 -20.48 -7.32 -15.86
N ALA A 90 -20.66 -6.75 -14.65
CA ALA A 90 -21.67 -5.73 -14.38
C ALA A 90 -21.45 -4.41 -15.17
N ASN A 91 -20.24 -4.18 -15.69
CA ASN A 91 -19.92 -2.99 -16.48
C ASN A 91 -20.45 -3.08 -17.93
N GLY A 92 -20.91 -4.26 -18.37
CA GLY A 92 -21.44 -4.44 -19.72
C GLY A 92 -20.40 -4.57 -20.83
N GLU A 93 -19.12 -4.60 -20.48
CA GLU A 93 -17.97 -4.69 -21.41
C GLU A 93 -17.51 -6.14 -21.66
N GLY A 94 -18.28 -7.14 -21.17
CA GLY A 94 -17.91 -8.55 -21.28
C GLY A 94 -16.63 -8.90 -20.51
N ASN A 95 -16.39 -8.24 -19.37
CA ASN A 95 -15.20 -8.42 -18.51
C ASN A 95 -13.86 -8.13 -19.23
N ARG A 96 -13.86 -7.31 -20.30
CA ARG A 96 -12.65 -6.94 -21.07
C ARG A 96 -11.97 -5.68 -20.55
N ASP A 97 -12.71 -4.85 -19.83
CA ASP A 97 -12.25 -3.61 -19.20
C ASP A 97 -11.46 -3.87 -17.91
N GLY A 98 -10.70 -2.87 -17.47
CA GLY A 98 -9.85 -2.96 -16.30
C GLY A 98 -8.59 -3.82 -16.49
N ASN A 99 -7.75 -3.88 -15.47
CA ASN A 99 -6.48 -4.61 -15.53
C ASN A 99 -6.69 -6.11 -15.30
N ASP A 100 -6.06 -6.96 -16.12
CA ASP A 100 -6.10 -8.41 -15.94
C ASP A 100 -5.20 -8.90 -14.81
N TYR A 101 -4.12 -8.18 -14.52
CA TYR A 101 -3.17 -8.57 -13.48
C TYR A 101 -3.21 -7.59 -12.29
N ASN A 102 -3.90 -7.98 -11.23
CA ASN A 102 -4.13 -7.15 -10.04
C ASN A 102 -3.08 -7.36 -8.92
N CYS A 103 -2.12 -8.24 -9.11
CA CYS A 103 -1.17 -8.67 -8.07
C CYS A 103 -1.90 -9.13 -6.79
N SER A 104 -3.03 -9.80 -6.96
CA SER A 104 -3.91 -10.26 -5.90
C SER A 104 -3.71 -11.76 -5.61
N TRP A 105 -4.26 -12.19 -4.49
CA TRP A 105 -4.33 -13.60 -4.11
C TRP A 105 -5.61 -13.87 -3.33
N ASN A 106 -6.44 -14.77 -3.82
CA ASN A 106 -7.74 -15.09 -3.22
C ASN A 106 -7.67 -15.85 -1.88
N CYS A 107 -6.46 -16.14 -1.38
CA CYS A 107 -6.22 -16.89 -0.16
C CYS A 107 -6.82 -18.31 -0.15
N GLY A 108 -7.02 -18.89 -1.36
CA GLY A 108 -7.47 -20.28 -1.54
C GLY A 108 -8.97 -20.44 -1.80
N GLU A 109 -9.71 -19.35 -2.03
CA GLU A 109 -11.10 -19.39 -2.46
C GLU A 109 -11.48 -18.07 -3.17
N GLU A 110 -11.98 -18.16 -4.40
CA GLU A 110 -12.36 -16.99 -5.19
C GLU A 110 -13.67 -16.37 -4.64
N GLY A 111 -13.64 -15.06 -4.38
CA GLY A 111 -14.80 -14.32 -3.91
C GLY A 111 -15.16 -14.57 -2.42
N PRO A 112 -16.44 -14.41 -2.05
CA PRO A 112 -16.89 -14.58 -0.67
C PRO A 112 -16.65 -15.99 -0.14
N SER A 113 -16.17 -16.12 1.09
CA SER A 113 -15.87 -17.40 1.74
C SER A 113 -16.60 -17.54 3.07
N ARG A 114 -16.91 -18.79 3.46
CA ARG A 114 -17.37 -19.18 4.80
C ARG A 114 -16.34 -20.05 5.53
N ARG A 115 -15.24 -20.38 4.88
CA ARG A 115 -14.19 -21.23 5.44
C ARG A 115 -13.36 -20.43 6.43
N LYS A 116 -13.39 -20.84 7.70
CA LYS A 116 -12.67 -20.15 8.79
C LYS A 116 -11.17 -19.94 8.50
N LYS A 117 -10.51 -20.93 7.89
CA LYS A 117 -9.09 -20.84 7.53
C LYS A 117 -8.82 -19.75 6.48
N VAL A 118 -9.69 -19.65 5.46
CA VAL A 118 -9.58 -18.63 4.42
C VAL A 118 -9.82 -17.24 5.00
N LEU A 119 -10.87 -17.08 5.80
CA LEU A 119 -11.18 -15.80 6.44
C LEU A 119 -10.05 -15.33 7.36
N ALA A 120 -9.50 -16.21 8.20
CA ALA A 120 -8.37 -15.88 9.06
C ALA A 120 -7.10 -15.51 8.27
N LEU A 121 -6.85 -16.18 7.12
CA LEU A 121 -5.74 -15.84 6.26
C LEU A 121 -5.92 -14.49 5.58
N ARG A 122 -7.13 -14.19 5.07
CA ARG A 122 -7.47 -12.88 4.50
C ARG A 122 -7.29 -11.76 5.53
N GLU A 123 -7.79 -11.95 6.74
CA GLU A 123 -7.60 -10.98 7.82
C GLU A 123 -6.12 -10.74 8.11
N LYS A 124 -5.31 -11.80 8.20
CA LYS A 124 -3.86 -11.69 8.39
C LYS A 124 -3.20 -10.91 7.25
N GLN A 125 -3.58 -11.17 5.99
CA GLN A 125 -3.03 -10.46 4.83
C GLN A 125 -3.45 -8.99 4.78
N LEU A 126 -4.68 -8.67 5.17
CA LEU A 126 -5.10 -7.28 5.34
C LEU A 126 -4.27 -6.58 6.42
N GLN A 127 -4.04 -7.23 7.57
CA GLN A 127 -3.20 -6.69 8.63
C GLN A 127 -1.76 -6.46 8.16
N ASN A 128 -1.18 -7.39 7.41
CA ASN A 128 0.14 -7.20 6.81
C ASN A 128 0.16 -6.01 5.84
N ALA A 129 -0.85 -5.90 4.98
CA ALA A 129 -0.96 -4.83 3.98
C ALA A 129 -0.97 -3.44 4.63
N PHE A 130 -1.83 -3.21 5.62
CA PHE A 130 -1.87 -1.90 6.23
C PHE A 130 -0.71 -1.63 7.19
N CYS A 131 -0.10 -2.65 7.80
CA CYS A 131 1.18 -2.47 8.50
C CYS A 131 2.25 -1.97 7.53
N MET A 132 2.42 -2.60 6.37
CA MET A 132 3.38 -2.14 5.37
C MET A 132 3.08 -0.71 4.93
N LEU A 133 1.82 -0.38 4.64
CA LEU A 133 1.42 0.96 4.23
C LEU A 133 1.71 2.02 5.31
N LEU A 134 1.39 1.74 6.57
CA LEU A 134 1.53 2.71 7.65
C LEU A 134 2.96 2.80 8.22
N LEU A 135 3.82 1.82 7.96
CA LEU A 135 5.23 1.84 8.33
C LEU A 135 6.14 2.43 7.24
N THR A 136 5.60 2.75 6.06
CA THR A 136 6.36 3.44 5.01
C THR A 136 6.87 4.80 5.45
N GLN A 137 8.00 5.23 4.91
CA GLN A 137 8.59 6.56 5.17
C GLN A 137 7.88 7.69 4.41
N SER A 138 7.12 7.36 3.37
CA SER A 138 6.35 8.31 2.55
C SER A 138 4.95 8.56 3.10
N THR A 139 4.15 9.36 2.43
CA THR A 139 2.78 9.68 2.85
C THR A 139 1.83 8.54 2.49
N PRO A 140 1.25 7.83 3.47
CA PRO A 140 0.27 6.78 3.17
C PRO A 140 -1.07 7.38 2.74
N LEU A 141 -1.65 6.81 1.69
CA LEU A 141 -3.01 7.06 1.25
C LEU A 141 -3.85 5.81 1.50
N ILE A 142 -4.97 5.99 2.17
CA ILE A 142 -5.96 4.94 2.45
C ILE A 142 -7.15 5.18 1.53
N PHE A 143 -7.52 4.18 0.75
CA PHE A 143 -8.75 4.22 -0.03
C PHE A 143 -9.94 4.00 0.91
N MET A 144 -10.94 4.88 0.82
CA MET A 144 -12.09 4.86 1.74
C MET A 144 -12.81 3.51 1.73
N GLY A 145 -13.07 2.99 2.93
CA GLY A 145 -13.70 1.70 3.13
C GLY A 145 -12.73 0.55 3.35
N ASP A 146 -11.46 0.66 2.96
CA ASP A 146 -10.46 -0.39 3.24
C ASP A 146 -10.30 -0.64 4.73
N GLU A 147 -10.43 0.40 5.54
CA GLU A 147 -10.31 0.35 7.00
C GLU A 147 -11.37 -0.51 7.68
N PHE A 148 -12.46 -0.82 7.00
CA PHE A 148 -13.47 -1.76 7.48
C PHE A 148 -13.83 -2.86 6.47
N GLY A 149 -12.95 -3.08 5.47
CA GLY A 149 -13.04 -4.24 4.58
C GLY A 149 -14.05 -4.08 3.47
N ASN A 150 -14.18 -2.89 2.89
CA ASN A 150 -14.99 -2.64 1.71
C ASN A 150 -14.56 -3.51 0.53
N SER A 151 -15.52 -4.12 -0.16
CA SER A 151 -15.31 -4.93 -1.35
C SER A 151 -16.17 -4.40 -2.50
N GLN A 152 -15.60 -4.29 -3.66
CA GLN A 152 -16.28 -4.00 -4.93
C GLN A 152 -16.64 -5.31 -5.67
N GLN A 153 -16.70 -6.43 -4.94
CA GLN A 153 -17.10 -7.74 -5.43
C GLN A 153 -16.21 -8.23 -6.60
N GLY A 154 -14.92 -7.87 -6.57
CA GLY A 154 -13.97 -8.22 -7.64
C GLY A 154 -14.06 -7.33 -8.88
N ASN A 155 -14.89 -6.29 -8.86
CA ASN A 155 -14.90 -5.29 -9.93
C ASN A 155 -13.74 -4.31 -9.72
N ASN A 156 -12.74 -4.36 -10.60
CA ASN A 156 -11.56 -3.51 -10.52
C ASN A 156 -11.62 -2.27 -11.41
N ASN A 157 -12.78 -2.00 -12.03
CA ASN A 157 -12.99 -0.83 -12.89
C ASN A 157 -14.43 -0.29 -12.78
N PRO A 158 -14.91 0.06 -11.57
CA PRO A 158 -16.32 0.33 -11.33
C PRO A 158 -16.81 1.72 -11.78
N TYR A 159 -16.20 2.32 -12.79
CA TYR A 159 -16.45 3.69 -13.26
C TYR A 159 -17.92 4.01 -13.61
N CYS A 160 -18.67 3.00 -14.06
CA CYS A 160 -20.05 3.12 -14.47
C CYS A 160 -21.07 2.58 -13.44
N GLN A 161 -20.60 2.21 -12.24
CA GLN A 161 -21.43 1.62 -11.20
C GLN A 161 -21.88 2.68 -10.21
N ASP A 162 -23.18 2.99 -10.18
CA ASP A 162 -23.82 3.79 -9.14
C ASP A 162 -24.80 2.93 -8.34
N ASN A 163 -24.22 1.96 -7.63
CA ASN A 163 -24.98 0.96 -6.87
C ASN A 163 -24.12 0.36 -5.75
N LYS A 164 -24.60 -0.73 -5.14
CA LYS A 164 -23.91 -1.41 -4.02
C LYS A 164 -22.52 -2.01 -4.34
N ILE A 165 -22.09 -2.01 -5.59
CA ILE A 165 -20.70 -2.36 -5.93
C ILE A 165 -19.75 -1.26 -5.44
N THR A 166 -20.13 0.00 -5.61
CA THR A 166 -19.32 1.16 -5.23
C THR A 166 -19.77 1.86 -3.95
N TRP A 167 -21.04 1.69 -3.56
CA TRP A 167 -21.55 2.31 -2.34
C TRP A 167 -20.94 1.65 -1.11
N LEU A 168 -20.46 2.46 -0.18
CA LEU A 168 -19.94 1.97 1.09
C LEU A 168 -21.08 1.45 1.97
N ASN A 169 -20.95 0.22 2.42
CA ASN A 169 -21.84 -0.33 3.44
C ASN A 169 -21.33 0.02 4.84
N TRP A 170 -21.84 1.07 5.44
CA TRP A 170 -21.43 1.53 6.76
C TRP A 170 -21.67 0.51 7.88
N GLN A 171 -22.55 -0.48 7.68
CA GLN A 171 -22.72 -1.56 8.66
C GLN A 171 -21.48 -2.47 8.75
N ASP A 172 -20.64 -2.51 7.71
CA ASP A 172 -19.39 -3.26 7.74
C ASP A 172 -18.38 -2.66 8.74
N SER A 173 -18.48 -1.37 9.04
CA SER A 173 -17.67 -0.75 10.09
C SER A 173 -17.97 -1.30 11.49
N VAL A 174 -19.21 -1.71 11.73
CA VAL A 174 -19.64 -2.36 12.98
C VAL A 174 -19.29 -3.85 12.95
N LYS A 175 -19.56 -4.51 11.84
CA LYS A 175 -19.26 -5.95 11.65
C LYS A 175 -17.76 -6.24 11.75
N ASN A 176 -16.94 -5.37 11.17
CA ASN A 176 -15.47 -5.49 11.12
C ASN A 176 -14.79 -4.49 12.08
N ALA A 177 -15.40 -4.25 13.25
CA ALA A 177 -14.94 -3.25 14.23
C ALA A 177 -13.48 -3.50 14.67
N GLU A 178 -13.03 -4.75 14.75
CA GLU A 178 -11.65 -5.09 15.12
C GLU A 178 -10.65 -4.69 14.03
N LEU A 179 -11.01 -4.86 12.75
CA LEU A 179 -10.19 -4.38 11.64
C LEU A 179 -10.05 -2.86 11.71
N LEU A 180 -11.16 -2.14 11.86
CA LEU A 180 -11.16 -0.69 12.01
C LEU A 180 -10.35 -0.23 13.23
N ALA A 181 -10.46 -0.92 14.37
CA ALA A 181 -9.68 -0.65 15.56
C ALA A 181 -8.17 -0.85 15.33
N SER A 182 -7.80 -1.87 14.56
CA SER A 182 -6.40 -2.13 14.18
C SER A 182 -5.84 -0.99 13.33
N TRP A 183 -6.57 -0.50 12.35
CA TRP A 183 -6.19 0.69 11.57
C TRP A 183 -5.97 1.91 12.47
N LYS A 184 -6.90 2.20 13.39
CA LYS A 184 -6.78 3.32 14.32
C LYS A 184 -5.54 3.21 15.20
N ARG A 185 -5.22 2.00 15.70
CA ARG A 185 -3.99 1.75 16.50
C ARG A 185 -2.72 2.02 15.67
N MET A 186 -2.66 1.53 14.43
CA MET A 186 -1.50 1.73 13.57
C MET A 186 -1.32 3.19 13.15
N ILE A 187 -2.40 3.92 12.89
CA ILE A 187 -2.34 5.36 12.61
C ILE A 187 -1.82 6.12 13.85
N ALA A 188 -2.30 5.78 15.04
CA ALA A 188 -1.82 6.37 16.29
C ALA A 188 -0.34 6.06 16.52
N PHE A 189 0.08 4.82 16.27
CA PHE A 189 1.48 4.40 16.33
C PHE A 189 2.34 5.25 15.37
N ARG A 190 1.97 5.33 14.09
CA ARG A 190 2.68 6.15 13.12
C ARG A 190 2.83 7.61 13.58
N LYS A 191 1.74 8.21 14.08
CA LYS A 191 1.75 9.61 14.56
C LYS A 191 2.69 9.82 15.75
N SER A 192 2.85 8.83 16.63
CA SER A 192 3.72 8.91 17.80
C SER A 192 5.19 8.61 17.51
N HIS A 193 5.54 8.18 16.29
CA HIS A 193 6.89 7.79 15.91
C HIS A 193 7.43 8.66 14.76
N PRO A 194 8.15 9.77 15.07
CA PRO A 194 8.67 10.68 14.04
C PRO A 194 9.59 10.02 13.01
N ILE A 195 10.24 8.91 13.35
CA ILE A 195 11.08 8.14 12.43
C ILE A 195 10.30 7.63 11.19
N LEU A 196 8.98 7.51 11.27
CA LEU A 196 8.13 7.07 10.17
C LEU A 196 7.73 8.19 9.21
N HIS A 197 8.12 9.43 9.47
CA HIS A 197 7.90 10.57 8.57
C HIS A 197 9.13 11.49 8.49
N PRO A 198 10.28 10.93 8.06
CA PRO A 198 11.51 11.69 7.95
C PRO A 198 11.43 12.71 6.81
N GLN A 199 12.25 13.76 6.92
CA GLN A 199 12.38 14.77 5.87
C GLN A 199 13.30 14.35 4.72
N ALA A 200 14.09 13.29 4.93
CA ALA A 200 15.04 12.76 3.97
C ALA A 200 15.02 11.24 3.95
N GLU A 201 15.44 10.68 2.83
CA GLU A 201 15.55 9.23 2.63
C GLU A 201 16.52 8.59 3.64
N LEU A 202 16.15 7.44 4.19
CA LEU A 202 17.03 6.58 4.99
C LEU A 202 18.08 5.92 4.10
N LYS A 203 19.35 5.94 4.53
CA LYS A 203 20.51 5.59 3.69
C LYS A 203 21.04 4.18 3.93
N ILE A 204 20.51 3.46 4.92
CA ILE A 204 21.04 2.17 5.39
C ILE A 204 22.50 2.32 5.87
N LEU A 205 22.80 3.45 6.48
CA LEU A 205 24.13 3.81 6.98
C LEU A 205 24.02 4.30 8.43
N ASP A 206 25.10 4.11 9.19
CA ASP A 206 25.24 4.72 10.53
C ASP A 206 25.53 6.22 10.40
N THR A 207 24.48 6.99 10.18
CA THR A 207 24.55 8.44 9.98
C THR A 207 24.81 9.23 11.27
N LEU A 208 24.56 8.60 12.43
CA LEU A 208 24.72 9.22 13.76
C LEU A 208 25.95 8.71 14.50
N SER A 209 26.77 7.85 13.91
CA SER A 209 27.92 7.21 14.55
C SER A 209 27.59 6.54 15.89
N CYS A 210 26.41 5.90 15.95
CA CYS A 210 25.89 5.21 17.13
C CYS A 210 26.12 3.68 17.10
N GLY A 211 26.77 3.18 16.04
CA GLY A 211 27.01 1.75 15.83
C GLY A 211 25.87 1.02 15.12
N TYR A 212 24.82 1.72 14.71
CA TYR A 212 23.64 1.15 14.04
C TYR A 212 23.24 1.98 12.83
N PRO A 213 22.87 1.34 11.70
CA PRO A 213 22.34 2.06 10.55
C PRO A 213 20.94 2.65 10.85
N ASP A 214 20.56 3.69 10.12
CA ASP A 214 19.26 4.34 10.21
C ASP A 214 18.09 3.43 9.77
N LEU A 215 18.40 2.39 8.96
CA LEU A 215 17.50 1.29 8.61
C LEU A 215 18.32 0.01 8.46
N SER A 216 17.80 -1.09 8.97
CA SER A 216 18.38 -2.41 8.76
C SER A 216 17.28 -3.46 8.58
N TYR A 217 17.60 -4.55 7.91
CA TYR A 217 16.72 -5.70 7.75
C TYR A 217 17.40 -6.97 8.23
N HIS A 218 16.61 -7.87 8.80
CA HIS A 218 17.12 -9.06 9.46
C HIS A 218 16.27 -10.26 9.08
N GLY A 219 16.88 -11.44 9.13
CA GLY A 219 16.16 -12.71 9.11
C GLY A 219 15.56 -13.04 10.48
N GLN A 220 15.37 -14.31 10.77
CA GLN A 220 14.88 -14.76 12.08
C GLN A 220 15.82 -14.38 13.24
N ASN A 221 17.11 -14.25 12.93
CA ASN A 221 18.13 -13.81 13.89
C ASN A 221 18.57 -12.39 13.53
N ALA A 222 18.47 -11.48 14.49
CA ALA A 222 18.95 -10.11 14.33
C ALA A 222 20.44 -10.10 13.92
N TRP A 223 20.80 -9.20 12.99
CA TRP A 223 22.16 -9.02 12.48
C TRP A 223 22.77 -10.23 11.73
N ARG A 224 21.95 -11.23 11.43
CA ARG A 224 22.34 -12.37 10.59
C ARG A 224 21.39 -12.46 9.38
N PRO A 225 21.64 -11.68 8.32
CA PRO A 225 20.85 -11.76 7.10
C PRO A 225 21.03 -13.16 6.48
N GLN A 226 19.92 -13.87 6.30
CA GLN A 226 19.89 -15.15 5.60
C GLN A 226 19.25 -14.87 4.23
N THR A 227 20.07 -14.56 3.25
CA THR A 227 19.63 -14.20 1.88
C THR A 227 18.70 -15.27 1.29
N GLU A 228 18.91 -16.53 1.62
CA GLU A 228 18.06 -17.64 1.18
C GLU A 228 16.66 -17.62 1.80
N SER A 229 16.50 -17.03 2.98
CA SER A 229 15.20 -16.95 3.66
C SER A 229 14.28 -15.88 3.08
N TYR A 230 14.82 -14.91 2.35
CA TYR A 230 14.06 -13.79 1.77
C TYR A 230 13.46 -14.11 0.40
N ASN A 231 13.94 -15.18 -0.22
CA ASN A 231 13.54 -15.60 -1.56
C ASN A 231 12.74 -16.92 -1.55
N ARG A 232 12.39 -17.43 -0.37
CA ARG A 232 11.56 -18.62 -0.20
C ARG A 232 10.19 -18.24 0.34
N HIS A 233 9.18 -18.86 -0.22
CA HIS A 233 7.79 -18.79 0.22
C HIS A 233 7.53 -19.64 1.45
#